data_cde08796cf8f61da35154cec3e261186
#
_entry.id   cde08796cf8f61da35154cec3e261186
#
_cell.length_a   1.000
_cell.length_b   1.000
_cell.length_c   1.000
_cell.angle_alpha   90.00
_cell.angle_beta   90.00
_cell.angle_gamma   90.00
#
_symmetry.space_group_name_H-M   'P 1'
#
loop_
_entity.id
_entity.type
_entity.pdbx_description
1 polymer ?
#
loop_
_entity_poly.entity_id
_entity_poly.type
_entity_poly.pdbx_seq_one_letter_code
_entity_poly.pdbx_strand_id
1 'polypeptide(L)'
;MTVTLMPGECYVSRNDVVIGTILGSCVSACLYDPVSRIVGMNHFLLSGRQNNPTDRAWQSEAGRYGVHSMEIIINSMLKLGASKGNMRAKAFGGASVLPTANRGNGFASVGEMNSRFVVEFLKDEGIRLVSADLGGYEGRAIRFHSDDFSVYQRKIRRVVMPDLAVREEQYWQKESKKSYVEPELWDICVKNNRSH
;
A
#
# COMPACT_ATOMS: atom_id res chain seq x y z
N MET A 1 -16.54 7.85 11.01
CA MET A 1 -15.37 7.30 11.75
C MET A 1 -14.10 7.60 10.96
N THR A 2 -12.95 7.81 11.63
CA THR A 2 -11.66 8.01 10.94
C THR A 2 -10.64 6.99 11.43
N VAL A 3 -9.92 6.36 10.50
CA VAL A 3 -8.88 5.36 10.78
C VAL A 3 -7.57 5.85 10.14
N THR A 4 -6.46 5.74 10.85
CA THR A 4 -5.13 6.07 10.32
C THR A 4 -4.29 4.80 10.24
N LEU A 5 -3.76 4.51 9.05
CA LEU A 5 -2.90 3.34 8.82
C LEU A 5 -1.42 3.70 9.01
N MET A 6 -0.72 2.83 9.71
CA MET A 6 0.73 2.81 9.78
C MET A 6 1.30 1.86 8.72
N PRO A 7 2.62 1.93 8.40
CA PRO A 7 3.25 0.96 7.51
C PRO A 7 2.96 -0.49 7.93
N GLY A 8 2.57 -1.33 6.97
CA GLY A 8 2.19 -2.73 7.18
C GLY A 8 0.74 -2.96 7.57
N GLU A 9 -0.03 -1.92 7.84
CA GLU A 9 -1.43 -2.06 8.24
C GLU A 9 -2.38 -2.02 7.04
N CYS A 10 -3.56 -2.58 7.25
CA CYS A 10 -4.68 -2.49 6.33
C CYS A 10 -6.00 -2.36 7.11
N TYR A 11 -7.01 -1.83 6.44
CA TYR A 11 -8.35 -1.70 6.99
C TYR A 11 -9.40 -1.92 5.91
N VAL A 12 -10.46 -2.65 6.24
CA VAL A 12 -11.59 -2.93 5.35
C VAL A 12 -12.89 -2.63 6.08
N SER A 13 -13.85 -2.00 5.41
CA SER A 13 -15.13 -1.62 6.00
C SER A 13 -16.27 -1.65 4.98
N ARG A 14 -17.49 -1.90 5.47
CA ARG A 14 -18.75 -1.61 4.77
C ARG A 14 -19.49 -0.40 5.38
N ASN A 15 -18.98 0.13 6.49
CA ASN A 15 -19.55 1.30 7.16
C ASN A 15 -18.86 2.58 6.71
N ASP A 16 -19.49 3.73 6.96
CA ASP A 16 -18.92 5.02 6.64
C ASP A 16 -17.62 5.27 7.41
N VAL A 17 -16.54 5.43 6.68
CA VAL A 17 -15.19 5.61 7.22
C VAL A 17 -14.35 6.51 6.32
N VAL A 18 -13.45 7.26 6.93
CA VAL A 18 -12.33 7.92 6.26
C VAL A 18 -11.05 7.21 6.69
N ILE A 19 -10.34 6.62 5.73
CA ILE A 19 -9.08 5.92 5.99
C ILE A 19 -7.94 6.82 5.51
N GLY A 20 -7.01 7.13 6.39
CA GLY A 20 -5.90 8.04 6.08
C GLY A 20 -4.54 7.41 6.32
N THR A 21 -3.53 7.92 5.60
CA THR A 21 -2.12 7.59 5.86
C THR A 21 -1.18 8.64 5.28
N ILE A 22 0.10 8.54 5.65
CA ILE A 22 1.19 9.36 5.10
C ILE A 22 2.17 8.41 4.40
N LEU A 23 2.48 8.72 3.13
CA LEU A 23 3.28 7.90 2.24
C LEU A 23 4.54 8.65 1.79
N GLY A 24 5.68 8.01 1.92
CA GLY A 24 6.92 8.40 1.27
C GLY A 24 7.23 7.44 0.12
N SER A 25 8.18 6.53 0.32
CA SER A 25 8.51 5.45 -0.61
C SER A 25 7.48 4.31 -0.59
N CYS A 26 6.71 4.21 0.49
CA CYS A 26 5.58 3.29 0.60
C CYS A 26 4.48 3.57 -0.42
N VAL A 27 3.62 2.58 -0.65
CA VAL A 27 2.43 2.70 -1.48
C VAL A 27 1.20 2.26 -0.71
N SER A 28 0.08 2.88 -1.05
CA SER A 28 -1.26 2.49 -0.61
C SER A 28 -2.14 2.19 -1.81
N ALA A 29 -2.81 1.05 -1.78
CA ALA A 29 -3.92 0.71 -2.67
C ALA A 29 -5.23 0.98 -1.92
N CYS A 30 -6.07 1.83 -2.51
CA CYS A 30 -7.43 2.12 -2.06
C CYS A 30 -8.39 1.33 -2.97
N LEU A 31 -8.93 0.22 -2.47
CA LEU A 31 -9.87 -0.63 -3.18
C LEU A 31 -11.31 -0.31 -2.78
N TYR A 32 -12.23 -0.43 -3.72
CA TYR A 32 -13.65 -0.30 -3.44
C TYR A 32 -14.50 -1.11 -4.41
N ASP A 33 -15.60 -1.61 -3.93
CA ASP A 33 -16.68 -2.19 -4.72
C ASP A 33 -17.87 -1.22 -4.68
N PRO A 34 -18.20 -0.54 -5.79
CA PRO A 34 -19.28 0.46 -5.81
C PRO A 34 -20.67 -0.15 -5.63
N VAL A 35 -20.84 -1.44 -5.87
CA VAL A 35 -22.14 -2.13 -5.74
C VAL A 35 -22.41 -2.51 -4.29
N SER A 36 -21.45 -3.18 -3.63
CA SER A 36 -21.59 -3.57 -2.22
C SER A 36 -21.22 -2.46 -1.24
N ARG A 37 -20.63 -1.35 -1.72
CA ARG A 37 -20.13 -0.21 -0.95
C ARG A 37 -19.07 -0.59 0.09
N ILE A 38 -18.33 -1.67 -0.17
CA ILE A 38 -17.21 -2.12 0.66
C ILE A 38 -15.94 -1.46 0.18
N VAL A 39 -15.16 -0.94 1.13
CA VAL A 39 -13.86 -0.29 0.87
C VAL A 39 -12.74 -1.00 1.62
N GLY A 40 -11.54 -0.96 1.06
CA GLY A 40 -10.33 -1.47 1.70
C GLY A 40 -9.13 -0.60 1.34
N MET A 41 -8.21 -0.42 2.28
CA MET A 41 -6.97 0.32 2.07
C MET A 41 -5.84 -0.37 2.82
N ASN A 42 -4.67 -0.44 2.21
CA ASN A 42 -3.44 -0.89 2.86
C ASN A 42 -2.36 0.20 2.83
N HIS A 43 -1.31 -0.01 3.61
CA HIS A 43 -0.09 0.77 3.56
C HIS A 43 1.08 -0.20 3.53
N PHE A 44 1.68 -0.45 2.38
CA PHE A 44 2.75 -1.43 2.23
C PHE A 44 4.06 -0.83 1.74
N LEU A 45 5.14 -1.51 2.08
CA LEU A 45 6.51 -1.21 1.67
C LEU A 45 7.18 -2.53 1.28
N LEU A 46 7.65 -2.64 0.06
CA LEU A 46 8.49 -3.78 -0.34
C LEU A 46 9.88 -3.60 0.24
N SER A 47 10.30 -4.60 1.02
CA SER A 47 11.64 -4.64 1.60
C SER A 47 12.58 -5.39 0.66
N GLY A 48 13.64 -4.75 0.19
CA GLY A 48 14.69 -5.44 -0.57
C GLY A 48 15.12 -4.73 -1.85
N ARG A 49 16.32 -5.08 -2.29
CA ARG A 49 16.83 -4.67 -3.61
C ARG A 49 16.39 -5.70 -4.63
N GLN A 50 15.86 -5.25 -5.75
CA GLN A 50 15.67 -6.11 -6.90
C GLN A 50 17.06 -6.46 -7.45
N ASN A 51 17.40 -7.74 -7.46
CA ASN A 51 18.71 -8.20 -7.95
C ASN A 51 18.78 -8.18 -9.49
N ASN A 52 17.63 -8.10 -10.17
CA ASN A 52 17.56 -8.13 -11.62
C ASN A 52 16.42 -7.22 -12.15
N PRO A 53 16.70 -6.22 -12.99
CA PRO A 53 15.67 -5.31 -13.53
C PRO A 53 14.60 -5.99 -14.40
N THR A 54 14.89 -7.21 -14.90
CA THR A 54 13.99 -7.99 -15.76
C THR A 54 13.04 -8.89 -14.98
N ASP A 55 13.28 -9.11 -13.69
CA ASP A 55 12.40 -9.95 -12.86
C ASP A 55 11.10 -9.21 -12.56
N ARG A 56 9.99 -9.94 -12.59
CA ARG A 56 8.72 -9.39 -12.16
C ARG A 56 8.81 -9.00 -10.69
N ALA A 57 8.23 -7.84 -10.32
CA ALA A 57 8.39 -7.27 -9.00
C ALA A 57 7.98 -8.22 -7.85
N TRP A 58 7.09 -9.18 -8.09
CA TRP A 58 6.63 -10.15 -7.08
C TRP A 58 7.44 -11.44 -6.99
N GLN A 59 8.41 -11.70 -7.87
CA GLN A 59 9.25 -12.91 -7.81
C GLN A 59 10.32 -12.84 -6.72
N SER A 60 10.60 -11.65 -6.20
CA SER A 60 11.51 -11.44 -5.07
C SER A 60 10.82 -11.76 -3.74
N GLU A 61 11.62 -12.01 -2.70
CA GLU A 61 11.12 -12.15 -1.31
C GLU A 61 10.32 -10.91 -0.88
N ALA A 62 10.80 -9.72 -1.25
CA ALA A 62 10.10 -8.46 -1.04
C ALA A 62 8.74 -8.42 -1.75
N GLY A 63 8.66 -8.93 -2.98
CA GLY A 63 7.42 -9.00 -3.75
C GLY A 63 6.37 -9.87 -3.09
N ARG A 64 6.77 -10.98 -2.45
CA ARG A 64 5.84 -11.85 -1.70
C ARG A 64 5.12 -11.11 -0.58
N TYR A 65 5.81 -10.21 0.13
CA TYR A 65 5.18 -9.36 1.13
C TYR A 65 4.14 -8.39 0.53
N GLY A 66 4.45 -7.80 -0.63
CA GLY A 66 3.48 -6.97 -1.36
C GLY A 66 2.25 -7.74 -1.81
N VAL A 67 2.45 -8.95 -2.38
CA VAL A 67 1.36 -9.86 -2.76
C VAL A 67 0.49 -10.15 -1.55
N HIS A 68 1.08 -10.55 -0.44
CA HIS A 68 0.36 -10.85 0.80
C HIS A 68 -0.47 -9.65 1.29
N SER A 69 0.11 -8.44 1.30
CA SER A 69 -0.61 -7.22 1.69
C SER A 69 -1.82 -6.94 0.80
N MET A 70 -1.70 -7.16 -0.51
CA MET A 70 -2.80 -6.98 -1.45
C MET A 70 -3.86 -8.08 -1.32
N GLU A 71 -3.45 -9.34 -1.17
CA GLU A 71 -4.36 -10.46 -0.99
C GLU A 71 -5.19 -10.33 0.30
N ILE A 72 -4.57 -9.85 1.40
CA ILE A 72 -5.30 -9.63 2.66
C ILE A 72 -6.48 -8.67 2.45
N ILE A 73 -6.27 -7.51 1.83
CA ILE A 73 -7.38 -6.57 1.66
C ILE A 73 -8.43 -7.09 0.68
N ILE A 74 -8.02 -7.72 -0.43
CA ILE A 74 -8.95 -8.30 -1.41
C ILE A 74 -9.80 -9.40 -0.74
N ASN A 75 -9.16 -10.36 -0.07
CA ASN A 75 -9.86 -11.46 0.60
C ASN A 75 -10.76 -10.96 1.72
N SER A 76 -10.33 -9.94 2.49
CA SER A 76 -11.16 -9.35 3.53
C SER A 76 -12.40 -8.65 2.95
N MET A 77 -12.27 -7.94 1.82
CA MET A 77 -13.39 -7.35 1.11
C MET A 77 -14.36 -8.41 0.57
N LEU A 78 -13.82 -9.48 -0.03
CA LEU A 78 -14.64 -10.61 -0.53
C LEU A 78 -15.45 -11.26 0.61
N LYS A 79 -14.83 -11.48 1.78
CA LYS A 79 -15.51 -12.02 2.97
C LYS A 79 -16.63 -11.13 3.49
N LEU A 80 -16.52 -9.81 3.34
CA LEU A 80 -17.59 -8.87 3.67
C LEU A 80 -18.69 -8.83 2.61
N GLY A 81 -18.52 -9.49 1.46
CA GLY A 81 -19.51 -9.59 0.39
C GLY A 81 -19.22 -8.72 -0.84
N ALA A 82 -18.01 -8.18 -0.98
CA ALA A 82 -17.60 -7.56 -2.23
C ALA A 82 -17.44 -8.59 -3.36
N SER A 83 -17.53 -8.14 -4.60
CA SER A 83 -17.25 -8.96 -5.78
C SER A 83 -16.00 -8.46 -6.49
N LYS A 84 -15.05 -9.36 -6.78
CA LYS A 84 -13.80 -9.01 -7.47
C LYS A 84 -14.06 -8.31 -8.82
N GLY A 85 -15.08 -8.75 -9.56
CA GLY A 85 -15.46 -8.15 -10.85
C GLY A 85 -15.93 -6.70 -10.75
N ASN A 86 -16.46 -6.29 -9.60
CA ASN A 86 -16.90 -4.93 -9.35
C ASN A 86 -15.78 -4.04 -8.78
N MET A 87 -14.71 -4.66 -8.25
CA MET A 87 -13.65 -3.89 -7.59
C MET A 87 -12.97 -2.90 -8.52
N ARG A 88 -12.67 -1.74 -7.96
CA ARG A 88 -11.87 -0.68 -8.56
C ARG A 88 -10.77 -0.30 -7.58
N ALA A 89 -9.67 0.20 -8.12
CA ALA A 89 -8.50 0.60 -7.35
C ALA A 89 -8.09 2.04 -7.63
N LYS A 90 -7.56 2.70 -6.62
CA LYS A 90 -6.73 3.90 -6.73
C LYS A 90 -5.42 3.65 -5.99
N ALA A 91 -4.29 4.18 -6.50
CA ALA A 91 -2.97 3.92 -5.92
C ALA A 91 -2.18 5.20 -5.73
N PHE A 92 -1.51 5.33 -4.57
CA PHE A 92 -0.79 6.55 -4.20
C PHE A 92 0.53 6.20 -3.48
N GLY A 93 1.56 7.05 -3.62
CA GLY A 93 2.82 6.90 -2.92
C GLY A 93 4.02 6.62 -3.82
N GLY A 94 4.98 5.85 -3.35
CA GLY A 94 6.15 5.43 -4.13
C GLY A 94 7.13 6.55 -4.46
N ALA A 95 7.22 7.59 -3.63
CA ALA A 95 8.14 8.70 -3.85
C ALA A 95 9.60 8.31 -3.56
N SER A 96 10.53 8.88 -4.31
CA SER A 96 11.98 8.81 -4.04
C SER A 96 12.36 9.86 -2.99
N VAL A 97 12.03 9.60 -1.72
CA VAL A 97 12.23 10.57 -0.63
C VAL A 97 13.65 10.60 -0.08
N LEU A 98 14.45 9.56 -0.28
CA LEU A 98 15.83 9.49 0.17
C LEU A 98 16.78 10.20 -0.80
N PRO A 99 17.84 10.89 -0.30
CA PRO A 99 18.90 11.42 -1.16
C PRO A 99 19.59 10.27 -1.89
N THR A 100 19.72 10.40 -3.19
CA THR A 100 20.35 9.40 -4.05
C THR A 100 21.87 9.44 -3.90
N ALA A 101 22.39 8.99 -2.77
CA ALA A 101 23.84 8.76 -2.62
C ALA A 101 24.35 7.59 -3.50
N ASN A 102 23.48 6.82 -4.15
CA ASN A 102 23.84 5.63 -4.94
C ASN A 102 23.08 5.54 -6.28
N ARG A 103 22.93 6.62 -7.03
CA ARG A 103 22.37 6.57 -8.41
C ARG A 103 23.30 5.92 -9.45
N GLY A 104 24.46 5.36 -9.04
CA GLY A 104 25.49 4.87 -9.98
C GLY A 104 25.23 3.50 -10.61
N ASN A 105 24.33 2.68 -10.11
CA ASN A 105 24.26 1.26 -10.52
C ASN A 105 22.96 0.81 -11.21
N GLY A 106 22.13 1.70 -11.74
CA GLY A 106 20.96 1.29 -12.54
C GLY A 106 19.84 0.59 -11.73
N PHE A 107 19.90 0.58 -10.40
CA PHE A 107 18.87 -0.03 -9.55
C PHE A 107 17.69 0.92 -9.34
N ALA A 108 16.47 0.38 -9.51
CA ALA A 108 15.25 1.10 -9.20
C ALA A 108 15.22 1.51 -7.71
N SER A 109 14.71 2.70 -7.42
CA SER A 109 14.47 3.12 -6.03
C SER A 109 13.36 2.28 -5.39
N VAL A 110 13.35 2.20 -4.06
CA VAL A 110 12.28 1.49 -3.32
C VAL A 110 10.89 2.01 -3.73
N GLY A 111 10.76 3.33 -3.89
CA GLY A 111 9.50 3.94 -4.35
C GLY A 111 9.09 3.52 -5.76
N GLU A 112 10.05 3.41 -6.69
CA GLU A 112 9.79 2.90 -8.05
C GLU A 112 9.36 1.43 -8.03
N MET A 113 10.02 0.59 -7.21
CA MET A 113 9.63 -0.82 -7.08
C MET A 113 8.22 -0.97 -6.52
N ASN A 114 7.88 -0.22 -5.47
CA ASN A 114 6.53 -0.22 -4.89
C ASN A 114 5.47 0.24 -5.90
N SER A 115 5.78 1.30 -6.65
CA SER A 115 4.88 1.86 -7.68
C SER A 115 4.65 0.87 -8.81
N ARG A 116 5.71 0.25 -9.31
CA ARG A 116 5.63 -0.77 -10.36
C ARG A 116 4.86 -1.99 -9.89
N PHE A 117 5.15 -2.48 -8.70
CA PHE A 117 4.48 -3.64 -8.12
C PHE A 117 2.96 -3.47 -8.07
N VAL A 118 2.45 -2.36 -7.49
CA VAL A 118 1.00 -2.18 -7.33
C VAL A 118 0.28 -2.13 -8.68
N VAL A 119 0.87 -1.51 -9.69
CA VAL A 119 0.28 -1.42 -11.03
C VAL A 119 0.23 -2.79 -11.72
N GLU A 120 1.34 -3.53 -11.68
CA GLU A 120 1.43 -4.87 -12.25
C GLU A 120 0.49 -5.85 -11.53
N PHE A 121 0.47 -5.84 -10.19
CA PHE A 121 -0.40 -6.70 -9.40
C PHE A 121 -1.88 -6.47 -9.72
N LEU A 122 -2.33 -5.21 -9.72
CA LEU A 122 -3.73 -4.88 -10.03
C LEU A 122 -4.13 -5.30 -11.44
N LYS A 123 -3.20 -5.17 -12.40
CA LYS A 123 -3.41 -5.62 -13.78
C LYS A 123 -3.57 -7.15 -13.86
N ASP A 124 -2.70 -7.91 -13.20
CA ASP A 124 -2.75 -9.37 -13.21
C ASP A 124 -3.97 -9.92 -12.47
N GLU A 125 -4.40 -9.24 -11.41
CA GLU A 125 -5.63 -9.55 -10.69
C GLU A 125 -6.91 -9.14 -11.43
N GLY A 126 -6.80 -8.44 -12.56
CA GLY A 126 -7.94 -7.93 -13.33
C GLY A 126 -8.71 -6.81 -12.62
N ILE A 127 -8.11 -6.15 -11.62
CA ILE A 127 -8.72 -5.05 -10.89
C ILE A 127 -8.38 -3.73 -11.59
N ARG A 128 -9.41 -3.01 -12.05
CA ARG A 128 -9.23 -1.76 -12.78
C ARG A 128 -8.64 -0.66 -11.89
N LEU A 129 -7.43 -0.19 -12.21
CA LEU A 129 -6.83 1.01 -11.64
C LEU A 129 -7.46 2.25 -12.30
N VAL A 130 -8.25 3.02 -11.55
CA VAL A 130 -9.01 4.17 -12.07
C VAL A 130 -8.32 5.50 -11.85
N SER A 131 -7.41 5.58 -10.88
CA SER A 131 -6.61 6.78 -10.60
C SER A 131 -5.31 6.40 -9.89
N ALA A 132 -4.24 7.12 -10.18
CA ALA A 132 -2.97 6.95 -9.49
C ALA A 132 -2.19 8.27 -9.41
N ASP A 133 -1.49 8.47 -8.29
CA ASP A 133 -0.40 9.45 -8.15
C ASP A 133 0.77 8.73 -7.48
N LEU A 134 1.66 8.18 -8.30
CA LEU A 134 2.79 7.34 -7.91
C LEU A 134 4.11 7.98 -8.30
N GLY A 135 5.17 7.66 -7.55
CA GLY A 135 6.52 8.17 -7.83
C GLY A 135 6.73 9.64 -7.39
N GLY A 136 7.65 10.32 -8.07
CA GLY A 136 8.06 11.69 -7.74
C GLY A 136 8.99 11.76 -6.52
N TYR A 137 9.13 12.97 -5.94
CA TYR A 137 10.08 13.25 -4.86
C TYR A 137 9.43 13.75 -3.57
N GLU A 138 8.10 13.90 -3.58
CA GLU A 138 7.34 14.43 -2.46
C GLU A 138 6.48 13.34 -1.83
N GLY A 139 6.46 13.30 -0.51
CA GLY A 139 5.51 12.45 0.22
C GLY A 139 4.08 12.91 0.03
N ARG A 140 3.14 12.09 0.46
CA ARG A 140 1.70 12.35 0.35
C ARG A 140 0.98 12.00 1.63
N ALA A 141 0.15 12.90 2.13
CA ALA A 141 -0.91 12.56 3.05
C ALA A 141 -2.17 12.29 2.23
N ILE A 142 -2.79 11.14 2.40
CA ILE A 142 -4.03 10.77 1.71
C ILE A 142 -5.14 10.48 2.71
N ARG A 143 -6.39 10.74 2.26
CA ARG A 143 -7.63 10.37 2.96
C ARG A 143 -8.59 9.76 1.94
N PHE A 144 -8.93 8.50 2.14
CA PHE A 144 -9.88 7.75 1.33
C PHE A 144 -11.24 7.74 2.01
N HIS A 145 -12.23 8.24 1.33
CA HIS A 145 -13.62 8.35 1.79
C HIS A 145 -14.47 7.21 1.24
N SER A 146 -15.20 6.53 2.10
CA SER A 146 -16.03 5.38 1.71
C SER A 146 -17.38 5.79 1.11
N ASP A 147 -17.84 7.02 1.38
CA ASP A 147 -19.15 7.51 0.95
C ASP A 147 -19.22 7.76 -0.56
N ASP A 148 -18.16 8.28 -1.15
CA ASP A 148 -18.07 8.60 -2.59
C ASP A 148 -16.85 7.98 -3.28
N PHE A 149 -16.05 7.19 -2.52
CA PHE A 149 -14.80 6.57 -2.96
C PHE A 149 -13.73 7.59 -3.39
N SER A 150 -13.85 8.86 -3.02
CA SER A 150 -12.86 9.88 -3.32
C SER A 150 -11.59 9.68 -2.48
N VAL A 151 -10.45 10.08 -3.05
CA VAL A 151 -9.19 10.19 -2.31
C VAL A 151 -8.70 11.62 -2.40
N TYR A 152 -8.67 12.28 -1.25
CA TYR A 152 -8.04 13.58 -1.12
C TYR A 152 -6.58 13.40 -0.78
N GLN A 153 -5.71 14.10 -1.49
CA GLN A 153 -4.28 14.07 -1.22
C GLN A 153 -3.70 15.47 -1.02
N ARG A 154 -2.70 15.55 -0.15
CA ARG A 154 -1.85 16.72 0.05
C ARG A 154 -0.40 16.30 -0.07
N LYS A 155 0.37 16.94 -0.96
CA LYS A 155 1.81 16.72 -1.07
C LYS A 155 2.54 17.31 0.14
N ILE A 156 3.53 16.57 0.63
CA ILE A 156 4.35 16.92 1.79
C ILE A 156 5.76 17.20 1.27
N ARG A 157 6.22 18.45 1.43
CA ARG A 157 7.56 18.83 1.01
C ARG A 157 8.63 18.11 1.82
N ARG A 158 9.75 17.81 1.17
CA ARG A 158 10.88 17.04 1.73
C ARG A 158 11.43 17.56 3.07
N VAL A 159 11.32 18.86 3.35
CA VAL A 159 11.80 19.47 4.59
C VAL A 159 11.06 18.96 5.85
N VAL A 160 9.84 18.41 5.69
CA VAL A 160 8.97 17.96 6.80
C VAL A 160 9.04 16.43 6.99
N MET A 161 9.94 15.73 6.30
CA MET A 161 9.93 14.27 6.19
C MET A 161 11.01 13.47 6.95
N PRO A 162 11.90 14.05 7.78
CA PRO A 162 12.91 13.27 8.50
C PRO A 162 12.28 12.11 9.31
N ASP A 163 11.16 12.39 9.99
CA ASP A 163 10.47 11.41 10.82
C ASP A 163 9.81 10.28 10.01
N LEU A 164 9.37 10.57 8.78
CA LEU A 164 8.75 9.56 7.92
C LEU A 164 9.79 8.59 7.37
N ALA A 165 10.93 9.11 6.91
CA ALA A 165 12.04 8.28 6.44
C ALA A 165 12.56 7.36 7.55
N VAL A 166 12.68 7.88 8.79
CA VAL A 166 13.06 7.10 9.97
C VAL A 166 12.02 6.00 10.27
N ARG A 167 10.73 6.30 10.21
CA ARG A 167 9.66 5.30 10.43
C ARG A 167 9.65 4.22 9.36
N GLU A 168 9.81 4.58 8.09
CA GLU A 168 9.91 3.62 6.99
C GLU A 168 11.14 2.73 7.16
N GLU A 169 12.29 3.29 7.55
CA GLU A 169 13.51 2.53 7.80
C GLU A 169 13.41 1.62 9.02
N GLN A 170 12.83 2.08 10.13
CA GLN A 170 12.58 1.26 11.32
C GLN A 170 11.61 0.11 11.02
N TYR A 171 10.56 0.39 10.25
CA TYR A 171 9.63 -0.65 9.79
C TYR A 171 10.37 -1.68 8.93
N TRP A 172 11.17 -1.22 7.97
CA TRP A 172 11.98 -2.08 7.11
C TRP A 172 12.95 -2.97 7.89
N GLN A 173 13.69 -2.40 8.85
CA GLN A 173 14.60 -3.15 9.70
C GLN A 173 13.89 -4.19 10.57
N LYS A 174 12.67 -3.92 11.00
CA LYS A 174 11.86 -4.84 11.78
C LYS A 174 11.32 -5.98 10.92
N GLU A 175 10.83 -5.70 9.72
CA GLU A 175 10.28 -6.71 8.84
C GLU A 175 11.37 -7.59 8.20
N SER A 176 12.52 -7.04 7.84
CA SER A 176 13.66 -7.80 7.29
C SER A 176 14.28 -8.79 8.27
N LYS A 177 14.02 -8.64 9.56
CA LYS A 177 14.49 -9.56 10.63
C LYS A 177 13.47 -10.64 10.99
N LYS A 178 12.23 -10.51 10.53
CA LYS A 178 11.23 -11.57 10.73
C LYS A 178 11.50 -12.68 9.72
N SER A 179 11.87 -13.88 10.21
CA SER A 179 11.73 -15.09 9.41
C SER A 179 10.26 -15.19 9.02
N TYR A 180 9.99 -15.39 7.72
CA TYR A 180 8.64 -15.53 7.18
C TYR A 180 7.94 -16.70 7.88
N VAL A 181 7.12 -16.39 8.84
CA VAL A 181 6.08 -17.27 9.35
C VAL A 181 4.82 -16.82 8.64
N GLU A 182 4.24 -17.71 7.85
CA GLU A 182 2.98 -17.45 7.16
C GLU A 182 1.93 -17.04 8.22
N PRO A 183 1.55 -15.75 8.33
CA PRO A 183 0.57 -15.34 9.32
C PRO A 183 -0.77 -15.93 8.91
N GLU A 184 -1.50 -16.48 9.88
CA GLU A 184 -2.88 -16.85 9.63
C GLU A 184 -3.64 -15.62 9.10
N LEU A 185 -4.05 -15.69 7.85
CA LEU A 185 -4.64 -14.63 6.99
C LEU A 185 -5.83 -13.87 7.63
N TRP A 186 -6.23 -14.22 8.84
CA TRP A 186 -7.47 -13.81 9.47
C TRP A 186 -7.35 -12.62 10.41
N ASP A 187 -6.16 -12.34 10.95
CA ASP A 187 -6.05 -11.53 12.15
C ASP A 187 -5.72 -10.06 11.95
N ILE A 188 -5.15 -9.66 10.80
CA ILE A 188 -4.55 -8.32 10.66
C ILE A 188 -5.60 -7.25 10.30
N CYS A 189 -6.50 -7.52 9.35
CA CYS A 189 -7.52 -6.55 8.95
C CYS A 189 -8.79 -6.58 9.81
N VAL A 190 -9.02 -7.64 10.60
CA VAL A 190 -10.25 -7.82 11.39
C VAL A 190 -10.07 -7.41 12.85
N LYS A 191 -8.86 -7.42 13.41
CA LYS A 191 -8.60 -7.01 14.80
C LYS A 191 -9.01 -5.54 15.08
N ASN A 192 -9.01 -4.68 14.07
CA ASN A 192 -9.42 -3.30 14.21
C ASN A 192 -10.95 -3.08 14.19
N ASN A 193 -11.75 -4.13 13.88
CA ASN A 193 -13.23 -4.03 13.85
C ASN A 193 -13.93 -4.50 15.14
N ARG A 194 -13.18 -5.01 16.15
CA ARG A 194 -13.77 -5.55 17.39
C ARG A 194 -13.67 -4.65 18.62
N SER A 195 -13.19 -3.41 18.45
CA SER A 195 -13.17 -2.44 19.55
C SER A 195 -14.24 -1.38 19.28
N HIS A 196 -15.51 -1.73 19.52
CA HIS A 196 -16.60 -0.90 20.08
C HIS A 196 -17.89 -1.72 20.16
#